data_5b18510551938b5c5ca1218619ee35e9
#
_entry.id   5b18510551938b5c5ca1218619ee35e9
#
_cell.length_a   1.000
_cell.length_b   1.000
_cell.length_c   1.000
_cell.angle_alpha   90.00
_cell.angle_beta   90.00
_cell.angle_gamma   90.00
#
_symmetry.space_group_name_H-M   'P 1'
#
loop_
_entity.id
_entity.type
_entity.pdbx_description
1 polymer ?
#
loop_
_entity_poly.entity_id
_entity_poly.type
_entity_poly.pdbx_seq_one_letter_code
_entity_poly.pdbx_strand_id
1 'polypeptide(L)'
;ALMGAHTLGRHNTLLNMTKACLRNLTRECLETAPVRAPFEARTPDAFDNSYYSLLLAWDDRSLERGEANFIPTDVALVLDASFRRHVVAFARSEPLFRTTFARAYAKLVR
;
A
#
# COMPACT_ATOMS: atom_id res chain seq x y z
N ALA A 1 -0.74 -11.17 0.07
CA ALA A 1 -0.55 -11.07 -1.39
C ALA A 1 -1.64 -10.24 -2.08
N LEU A 2 -2.91 -10.41 -1.70
CA LEU A 2 -4.03 -9.71 -2.36
C LEU A 2 -3.94 -8.18 -2.22
N MET A 3 -3.40 -7.67 -1.13
CA MET A 3 -3.18 -6.23 -0.97
C MET A 3 -2.22 -5.66 -2.02
N GLY A 4 -1.41 -6.49 -2.66
CA GLY A 4 -0.57 -6.09 -3.79
C GLY A 4 -1.34 -5.58 -5.00
N ALA A 5 -2.66 -5.79 -5.06
CA ALA A 5 -3.51 -5.14 -6.07
C ALA A 5 -3.42 -3.60 -5.99
N HIS A 6 -3.03 -3.04 -4.85
CA HIS A 6 -2.81 -1.60 -4.69
C HIS A 6 -1.57 -1.07 -5.43
N THR A 7 -0.81 -1.92 -6.10
CA THR A 7 0.17 -1.45 -7.09
C THR A 7 -0.52 -0.73 -8.24
N LEU A 8 -1.81 -1.03 -8.45
CA LEU A 8 -2.67 -0.35 -9.42
C LEU A 8 -3.71 0.51 -8.69
N GLY A 9 -4.22 1.48 -9.41
CA GLY A 9 -5.40 2.22 -8.97
C GLY A 9 -5.10 3.45 -8.14
N ARG A 10 -6.20 4.15 -7.84
CA ARG A 10 -6.20 5.45 -7.17
C ARG A 10 -7.39 5.52 -6.23
N HIS A 11 -7.31 6.41 -5.26
CA HIS A 11 -8.45 6.75 -4.41
C HIS A 11 -8.59 8.26 -4.25
N ASN A 12 -9.76 8.71 -3.78
CA ASN A 12 -10.11 10.13 -3.73
C ASN A 12 -9.85 10.79 -2.36
N THR A 13 -9.32 10.05 -1.41
CA THR A 13 -9.07 10.54 -0.06
C THR A 13 -7.57 10.65 0.16
N LEU A 14 -7.12 11.85 0.53
CA LEU A 14 -5.76 12.04 1.01
C LEU A 14 -5.73 11.73 2.50
N LEU A 15 -4.90 10.79 2.88
CA LEU A 15 -4.71 10.41 4.26
C LEU A 15 -3.35 10.86 4.74
N ASN A 16 -3.32 11.67 5.79
CA ASN A 16 -2.08 11.98 6.48
C ASN A 16 -1.68 10.77 7.33
N MET A 17 -1.11 9.77 6.67
CA MET A 17 -0.83 8.47 7.25
C MET A 17 0.46 8.51 8.04
N THR A 18 0.34 8.89 9.31
CA THR A 18 1.42 8.89 10.29
C THR A 18 1.11 7.84 11.37
N LYS A 19 2.11 7.51 12.18
CA LYS A 19 1.89 6.63 13.34
C LYS A 19 0.87 7.21 14.32
N ALA A 20 0.88 8.53 14.49
CA ALA A 20 -0.10 9.22 15.35
C ALA A 20 -1.53 9.06 14.80
N CYS A 21 -1.72 9.25 13.50
CA CYS A 21 -3.02 9.06 12.86
C CYS A 21 -3.51 7.62 12.94
N LEU A 22 -2.62 6.64 12.84
CA LEU A 22 -2.98 5.23 12.96
C LEU A 22 -3.47 4.87 14.37
N ARG A 23 -2.95 5.56 15.39
CA ARG A 23 -3.39 5.35 16.78
C ARG A 23 -4.72 6.01 17.08
N ASN A 24 -4.99 7.16 16.46
CA ASN A 24 -6.21 7.93 16.67
C ASN A 24 -6.58 8.66 15.37
N LEU A 25 -7.49 8.08 14.63
CA LEU A 25 -7.93 8.62 13.34
C LEU A 25 -8.87 9.80 13.55
N THR A 26 -8.37 11.01 13.39
CA THR A 26 -9.12 12.26 13.52
C THR A 26 -9.50 12.82 12.15
N ARG A 27 -10.36 13.87 12.15
CA ARG A 27 -10.68 14.59 10.92
C ARG A 27 -9.45 15.17 10.23
N GLU A 28 -8.47 15.63 11.01
CA GLU A 28 -7.24 16.21 10.48
C GLU A 28 -6.39 15.20 9.73
N CYS A 29 -6.52 13.93 10.08
CA CYS A 29 -5.84 12.84 9.36
C CYS A 29 -6.50 12.50 8.03
N LEU A 30 -7.76 12.91 7.83
CA LEU A 30 -8.55 12.58 6.65
C LEU A 30 -8.85 13.86 5.86
N GLU A 31 -8.34 13.95 4.66
CA GLU A 31 -8.65 15.05 3.74
C GLU A 31 -9.30 14.48 2.48
N THR A 32 -10.51 14.94 2.17
CA THR A 32 -11.15 14.61 0.91
C THR A 32 -10.77 15.67 -0.11
N ALA A 33 -10.19 15.25 -1.22
CA ALA A 33 -9.79 16.15 -2.29
C ALA A 33 -10.43 15.70 -3.61
N PRO A 34 -10.70 16.63 -4.53
CA PRO A 34 -11.24 16.29 -5.85
C PRO A 34 -10.18 15.69 -6.78
N VAL A 35 -9.09 15.19 -6.24
CA VAL A 35 -8.00 14.57 -6.98
C VAL A 35 -7.96 13.07 -6.68
N ARG A 36 -7.64 12.29 -7.69
CA ARG A 36 -7.44 10.84 -7.54
C ARG A 36 -5.96 10.59 -7.30
N ALA A 37 -5.62 10.19 -6.08
CA ALA A 37 -4.25 9.91 -5.67
C ALA A 37 -3.93 8.41 -5.82
N PRO A 38 -2.84 8.03 -6.48
CA PRO A 38 -2.44 6.63 -6.57
C PRO A 38 -2.00 6.10 -5.20
N PHE A 39 -2.27 4.82 -4.94
CA PHE A 39 -1.74 4.15 -3.75
C PHE A 39 -0.21 4.16 -3.75
N GLU A 40 0.39 3.90 -4.89
CA GLU A 40 1.83 4.08 -5.08
C GLU A 40 2.07 4.91 -6.35
N ALA A 41 3.09 5.75 -6.34
CA ALA A 41 3.26 6.77 -7.36
C ALA A 41 4.29 6.42 -8.43
N ARG A 42 5.06 5.33 -8.27
CA ARG A 42 6.12 4.95 -9.22
C ARG A 42 5.56 4.45 -10.55
N THR A 43 4.70 3.43 -10.46
CA THR A 43 4.14 2.75 -11.63
C THR A 43 2.67 2.44 -11.41
N PRO A 44 1.81 3.48 -11.22
CA PRO A 44 0.42 3.28 -10.77
C PRO A 44 -0.47 2.54 -11.76
N ASP A 45 -0.03 2.38 -12.99
CA ASP A 45 -0.78 1.70 -14.04
C ASP A 45 -0.13 0.35 -14.44
N ALA A 46 0.89 -0.09 -13.72
CA ALA A 46 1.56 -1.36 -13.97
C ALA A 46 1.34 -2.34 -12.82
N PHE A 47 1.05 -3.60 -13.14
CA PHE A 47 0.94 -4.66 -12.15
C PHE A 47 2.33 -5.24 -11.86
N ASP A 48 2.96 -4.73 -10.82
CA ASP A 48 4.30 -5.12 -10.39
C ASP A 48 4.42 -5.15 -8.87
N ASN A 49 5.63 -5.32 -8.33
CA ASN A 49 5.86 -5.35 -6.88
C ASN A 49 6.29 -4.01 -6.29
N SER A 50 6.14 -2.90 -7.02
CA SER A 50 6.50 -1.55 -6.53
C SER A 50 5.73 -1.16 -5.28
N TYR A 51 4.48 -1.57 -5.15
CA TYR A 51 3.68 -1.38 -3.96
C TYR A 51 4.42 -1.82 -2.68
N TYR A 52 4.99 -3.01 -2.70
CA TYR A 52 5.70 -3.55 -1.54
C TYR A 52 7.01 -2.82 -1.26
N SER A 53 7.73 -2.42 -2.29
CA SER A 53 8.97 -1.65 -2.14
C SER A 53 8.71 -0.28 -1.52
N LEU A 54 7.66 0.42 -1.96
CA LEU A 54 7.28 1.69 -1.36
C LEU A 54 6.70 1.53 0.03
N LEU A 55 5.98 0.44 0.29
CA LEU A 55 5.44 0.15 1.61
C LEU A 55 6.55 -0.07 2.63
N LEU A 56 7.63 -0.77 2.26
CA LEU A 56 8.81 -0.92 3.12
C LEU A 56 9.54 0.40 3.38
N ALA A 57 9.54 1.30 2.40
CA ALA A 57 10.15 2.63 2.52
C ALA A 57 9.24 3.64 3.21
N TRP A 58 8.01 3.28 3.55
CA TRP A 58 7.04 4.19 4.16
C TRP A 58 7.53 4.73 5.49
N ASP A 59 7.34 6.03 5.69
CA ASP A 59 7.47 6.72 6.96
C ASP A 59 6.40 7.83 7.06
N ASP A 60 6.41 8.60 8.15
CA ASP A 60 5.41 9.64 8.42
C ASP A 60 5.40 10.77 7.36
N ARG A 61 6.37 10.84 6.47
CA ARG A 61 6.51 11.88 5.45
C ARG A 61 6.32 11.37 4.02
N SER A 62 5.93 10.12 3.85
CA SER A 62 5.79 9.53 2.52
C SER A 62 4.78 10.27 1.64
N LEU A 63 3.68 10.74 2.22
CA LEU A 63 2.68 11.54 1.49
C LEU A 63 3.27 12.88 1.02
N GLU A 64 4.04 13.56 1.88
CA GLU A 64 4.67 14.84 1.53
C GLU A 64 5.66 14.70 0.38
N ARG A 65 6.34 13.54 0.29
CA ARG A 65 7.26 13.25 -0.81
C ARG A 65 6.56 12.85 -2.10
N GLY A 66 5.24 12.67 -2.07
CA GLY A 66 4.47 12.26 -3.23
C GLY A 66 4.74 10.83 -3.70
N GLU A 67 5.26 9.97 -2.81
CA GLU A 67 5.62 8.59 -3.16
C GLU A 67 4.43 7.66 -3.15
N ALA A 68 3.52 7.87 -2.20
CA ALA A 68 2.38 6.99 -1.99
C ALA A 68 1.30 7.69 -1.18
N ASN A 69 0.08 7.23 -1.33
CA ASN A 69 -1.05 7.61 -0.49
C ASN A 69 -1.73 6.34 0.03
N PHE A 70 -1.07 5.68 0.97
CA PHE A 70 -1.57 4.43 1.54
C PHE A 70 -2.73 4.67 2.50
N ILE A 71 -3.61 3.69 2.59
CA ILE A 71 -4.67 3.64 3.59
C ILE A 71 -4.18 2.86 4.83
N PRO A 72 -4.88 2.95 5.99
CA PRO A 72 -4.40 2.33 7.23
C PRO A 72 -4.12 0.83 7.12
N THR A 73 -4.89 0.09 6.35
CA THR A 73 -4.68 -1.35 6.15
C THR A 73 -3.39 -1.66 5.38
N ASP A 74 -2.98 -0.77 4.48
CA ASP A 74 -1.69 -0.92 3.79
C ASP A 74 -0.54 -0.82 4.78
N VAL A 75 -0.54 0.23 5.59
CA VAL A 75 0.54 0.50 6.55
C VAL A 75 0.58 -0.56 7.65
N ALA A 76 -0.55 -1.12 8.04
CA ALA A 76 -0.62 -2.21 9.00
C ALA A 76 0.22 -3.42 8.59
N LEU A 77 0.38 -3.66 7.29
CA LEU A 77 1.18 -4.77 6.78
C LEU A 77 2.67 -4.66 7.13
N VAL A 78 3.21 -3.45 7.31
CA VAL A 78 4.61 -3.26 7.67
C VAL A 78 4.83 -3.03 9.16
N LEU A 79 3.77 -2.68 9.89
CA LEU A 79 3.84 -2.50 11.34
C LEU A 79 3.70 -3.82 12.10
N ASP A 80 3.01 -4.80 11.52
CA ASP A 80 2.86 -6.14 12.11
C ASP A 80 3.99 -7.06 11.59
N ALA A 81 4.76 -7.63 12.52
CA ALA A 81 5.93 -8.45 12.18
C ALA A 81 5.57 -9.68 11.32
N SER A 82 4.43 -10.30 11.57
CA SER A 82 4.02 -11.51 10.83
C SER A 82 3.60 -11.17 9.40
N PHE A 83 2.98 -10.01 9.15
CA PHE A 83 2.70 -9.54 7.80
C PHE A 83 3.93 -8.97 7.11
N ARG A 84 4.77 -8.23 7.85
CA ARG A 84 5.95 -7.58 7.30
C ARG A 84 6.89 -8.54 6.58
N ARG A 85 7.08 -9.74 7.10
CA ARG A 85 7.94 -10.74 6.45
C ARG A 85 7.49 -11.09 5.02
N HIS A 86 6.18 -11.10 4.79
CA HIS A 86 5.63 -11.32 3.45
C HIS A 86 5.82 -10.11 2.55
N VAL A 87 5.69 -8.91 3.09
CA VAL A 87 5.98 -7.66 2.36
C VAL A 87 7.43 -7.65 1.88
N VAL A 88 8.37 -8.00 2.76
CA VAL A 88 9.80 -8.10 2.42
C VAL A 88 10.03 -9.13 1.30
N ALA A 89 9.42 -10.31 1.42
CA ALA A 89 9.58 -11.36 0.41
C ALA A 89 9.07 -10.92 -0.97
N PHE A 90 7.91 -10.29 -1.03
CA PHE A 90 7.33 -9.82 -2.29
C PHE A 90 8.08 -8.62 -2.87
N ALA A 91 8.60 -7.73 -2.02
CA ALA A 91 9.43 -6.61 -2.48
C ALA A 91 10.73 -7.09 -3.13
N ARG A 92 11.28 -8.20 -2.65
CA ARG A 92 12.52 -8.79 -3.17
C ARG A 92 12.34 -9.65 -4.40
N SER A 93 11.15 -10.19 -4.62
CA SER A 93 10.90 -11.14 -5.71
C SER A 93 9.55 -10.87 -6.38
N GLU A 94 9.58 -10.23 -7.52
CA GLU A 94 8.39 -10.01 -8.33
C GLU A 94 7.76 -11.35 -8.81
N PRO A 95 8.53 -12.36 -9.26
CA PRO A 95 7.95 -13.65 -9.60
C PRO A 95 7.21 -14.31 -8.44
N LEU A 96 7.75 -14.23 -7.23
CA LEU A 96 7.09 -14.77 -6.04
C LEU A 96 5.77 -14.05 -5.77
N PHE A 97 5.75 -12.72 -5.86
CA PHE A 97 4.54 -11.93 -5.71
C PHE A 97 3.47 -12.33 -6.72
N ARG A 98 3.84 -12.36 -8.01
CA ARG A 98 2.88 -12.70 -9.08
C ARG A 98 2.29 -14.08 -8.93
N THR A 99 3.10 -15.09 -8.62
CA THR A 99 2.65 -16.45 -8.41
C THR A 99 1.73 -16.56 -7.21
N THR A 100 2.10 -15.94 -6.09
CA THR A 100 1.31 -15.96 -4.86
C THR A 100 0.00 -15.20 -5.04
N PHE A 101 0.02 -14.05 -5.70
CA PHE A 101 -1.18 -13.28 -6.01
C PHE A 101 -2.14 -14.08 -6.89
N ALA A 102 -1.64 -14.72 -7.93
CA ALA A 102 -2.48 -15.52 -8.83
C ALA A 102 -3.20 -16.64 -8.09
N ARG A 103 -2.52 -17.33 -7.17
CA ARG A 103 -3.12 -18.38 -6.34
C ARG A 103 -4.18 -17.83 -5.39
N ALA A 104 -3.88 -16.71 -4.73
CA ALA A 104 -4.81 -16.08 -3.80
C ALA A 104 -6.05 -15.56 -4.52
N TYR A 105 -5.87 -14.92 -5.66
CA TYR A 105 -6.97 -14.42 -6.48
C TYR A 105 -7.86 -15.55 -7.01
N ALA A 106 -7.26 -16.65 -7.46
CA ALA A 106 -8.02 -17.81 -7.91
C ALA A 106 -8.91 -18.38 -6.79
N LYS A 107 -8.42 -18.40 -5.55
CA LYS A 107 -9.23 -18.81 -4.39
C LYS A 107 -10.35 -17.81 -4.09
N LEU A 108 -10.09 -16.53 -4.23
CA LEU A 108 -11.08 -15.48 -3.95
C LEU A 108 -12.29 -15.55 -4.89
N VAL A 109 -12.08 -15.86 -6.16
CA VAL A 109 -13.12 -15.84 -7.19
C VAL A 109 -13.78 -17.19 -7.47
N ARG A 110 -13.47 -18.21 -6.70
CA ARG A 110 -14.13 -19.52 -6.78
C ARG A 110 -15.61 -19.47 -6.39
#